data_6e4d0d5a17c22aa920177df70dbd26b2
#
_entry.id   6e4d0d5a17c22aa920177df70dbd26b2
#
_cell.length_a   1.000
_cell.length_b   1.000
_cell.length_c   1.000
_cell.angle_alpha   90.00
_cell.angle_beta   90.00
_cell.angle_gamma   90.00
#
_symmetry.space_group_name_H-M   'P 1'
#
loop_
_entity.id
_entity.type
_entity.pdbx_description
1 polymer ?
#
loop_
_entity_poly.entity_id
_entity_poly.type
_entity_poly.pdbx_seq_one_letter_code
_entity_poly.pdbx_strand_id
1 'polypeptide(L)'
;NVAILRCPMIYGPGCKGNFPTLAKIARKFPVFPEVRNKRSVLYVENLAEFVAQIVDRGLSGMFWHQNADYMSTSEAVCLLGEAQGSSVHVNRVLSPFASLALRFTEAGRKAFGSLYYDMAISDYGFDYRTYGFEESIVRYINDGEEAL
;
A
#
# COMPACT_ATOMS: atom_id res chain seq x y z
N ASN A 1 -30.81 1.06 -3.90
CA ASN A 1 -29.68 0.34 -3.31
C ASN A 1 -28.45 1.24 -3.36
N VAL A 2 -27.70 1.32 -2.24
CA VAL A 2 -26.48 2.12 -2.13
C VAL A 2 -25.36 1.22 -1.62
N ALA A 3 -24.20 1.27 -2.26
CA ALA A 3 -22.97 0.66 -1.79
C ALA A 3 -22.02 1.75 -1.32
N ILE A 4 -21.51 1.64 -0.10
CA ILE A 4 -20.55 2.58 0.51
C ILE A 4 -19.22 1.86 0.64
N LEU A 5 -18.21 2.35 -0.06
CA LEU A 5 -16.87 1.76 -0.04
C LEU A 5 -15.97 2.54 0.92
N ARG A 6 -15.48 1.87 1.95
CA ARG A 6 -14.49 2.38 2.90
C ARG A 6 -13.11 1.95 2.47
N CYS A 7 -12.49 2.74 1.60
CA CYS A 7 -11.18 2.41 1.04
C CYS A 7 -10.07 2.66 2.07
N PRO A 8 -9.08 1.76 2.16
CA PRO A 8 -7.82 2.02 2.84
C PRO A 8 -6.93 2.96 1.98
N MET A 9 -5.63 2.94 2.19
CA MET A 9 -4.71 3.65 1.31
C MET A 9 -4.69 3.00 -0.08
N ILE A 10 -5.21 3.71 -1.08
CA ILE A 10 -5.18 3.26 -2.47
C ILE A 10 -3.84 3.65 -3.10
N TYR A 11 -3.25 2.75 -3.89
CA TYR A 11 -2.06 3.01 -4.68
C TYR A 11 -2.22 2.42 -6.09
N GLY A 12 -1.44 2.96 -7.02
CA GLY A 12 -1.44 2.58 -8.43
C GLY A 12 -0.82 3.68 -9.28
N PRO A 13 -0.69 3.49 -10.59
CA PRO A 13 -0.13 4.48 -11.50
C PRO A 13 -0.77 5.85 -11.33
N GLY A 14 0.04 6.91 -11.26
CA GLY A 14 -0.43 8.28 -11.07
C GLY A 14 -0.99 8.63 -9.69
N CYS A 15 -0.91 7.74 -8.69
CA CYS A 15 -1.41 8.01 -7.35
C CYS A 15 -0.64 9.17 -6.68
N LYS A 16 -1.35 9.88 -5.79
CA LYS A 16 -0.77 10.96 -4.95
C LYS A 16 -0.60 10.46 -3.51
N GLY A 17 0.20 11.18 -2.72
CA GLY A 17 0.35 10.91 -1.30
C GLY A 17 1.65 10.18 -0.94
N ASN A 18 1.57 9.22 -0.01
CA ASN A 18 2.77 8.62 0.58
C ASN A 18 3.49 7.62 -0.34
N PHE A 19 2.77 6.94 -1.22
CA PHE A 19 3.35 5.89 -2.06
C PHE A 19 4.44 6.40 -3.00
N PRO A 20 4.22 7.50 -3.78
CA PRO A 20 5.29 8.12 -4.57
C PRO A 20 6.48 8.59 -3.75
N THR A 21 6.24 9.02 -2.50
CA THR A 21 7.32 9.41 -1.60
C THR A 21 8.17 8.21 -1.19
N LEU A 22 7.55 7.07 -0.87
CA LEU A 22 8.25 5.82 -0.58
C LEU A 22 9.06 5.33 -1.79
N ALA A 23 8.51 5.42 -3.01
CA ALA A 23 9.22 5.07 -4.24
C ALA A 23 10.47 5.95 -4.46
N LYS A 24 10.37 7.26 -4.21
CA LYS A 24 11.52 8.18 -4.28
C LYS A 24 12.59 7.85 -3.23
N ILE A 25 12.17 7.52 -2.01
CA ILE A 25 13.08 7.11 -0.93
C ILE A 25 13.80 5.83 -1.33
N ALA A 26 13.07 4.82 -1.80
CA ALA A 26 13.62 3.54 -2.24
C ALA A 26 14.67 3.68 -3.34
N ARG A 27 14.48 4.61 -4.28
CA ARG A 27 15.44 4.89 -5.34
C ARG A 27 16.67 5.64 -4.86
N LYS A 28 16.52 6.52 -3.84
CA LYS A 28 17.57 7.43 -3.41
C LYS A 28 18.46 6.87 -2.30
N PHE A 29 17.92 6.05 -1.43
CA PHE A 29 18.62 5.61 -0.22
C PHE A 29 18.78 4.08 -0.21
N PRO A 30 20.03 3.58 -0.10
CA PRO A 30 20.27 2.13 -0.07
C PRO A 30 19.96 1.49 1.29
N VAL A 31 19.65 2.30 2.31
CA VAL A 31 19.35 1.82 3.67
C VAL A 31 18.09 2.49 4.18
N PHE A 32 17.21 1.71 4.76
CA PHE A 32 15.95 2.17 5.37
C PHE A 32 15.82 1.61 6.80
N PRO A 33 15.29 2.36 7.78
CA PRO A 33 15.06 1.85 9.13
C PRO A 33 13.96 0.79 9.13
N GLU A 34 14.08 -0.22 10.00
CA GLU A 34 13.00 -1.19 10.19
C GLU A 34 11.77 -0.50 10.81
N VAL A 35 10.64 -0.60 10.13
CA VAL A 35 9.35 -0.09 10.61
C VAL A 35 8.37 -1.24 10.71
N ARG A 36 8.01 -1.60 11.94
CA ARG A 36 7.07 -2.67 12.25
C ARG A 36 5.66 -2.13 12.38
N ASN A 37 5.08 -1.70 11.28
CA ASN A 37 3.69 -1.27 11.24
C ASN A 37 2.84 -2.21 10.36
N LYS A 38 1.52 -2.17 10.58
CA LYS A 38 0.53 -2.85 9.74
C LYS A 38 -0.35 -1.82 9.08
N ARG A 39 -0.51 -1.92 7.78
CA ARG A 39 -1.36 -1.02 7.00
C ARG A 39 -2.21 -1.79 6.02
N SER A 40 -3.50 -1.51 6.02
CA SER A 40 -4.35 -1.90 4.91
C SER A 40 -4.05 -1.01 3.73
N VAL A 41 -3.86 -1.63 2.59
CA VAL A 41 -3.63 -0.97 1.29
C VAL A 41 -4.48 -1.65 0.24
N LEU A 42 -4.74 -0.96 -0.84
CA LEU A 42 -5.51 -1.49 -1.95
C LEU A 42 -4.92 -1.03 -3.27
N TYR A 43 -4.57 -1.97 -4.12
CA TYR A 43 -4.16 -1.68 -5.49
C TYR A 43 -5.36 -1.22 -6.32
N VAL A 44 -5.16 -0.21 -7.16
CA VAL A 44 -6.26 0.44 -7.88
C VAL A 44 -7.01 -0.52 -8.81
N GLU A 45 -6.33 -1.50 -9.42
CA GLU A 45 -6.99 -2.49 -10.28
C GLU A 45 -7.79 -3.51 -9.47
N ASN A 46 -7.32 -3.90 -8.26
CA ASN A 46 -8.13 -4.70 -7.33
C ASN A 46 -9.38 -3.93 -6.86
N LEU A 47 -9.28 -2.60 -6.69
CA LEU A 47 -10.44 -1.77 -6.43
C LEU A 47 -11.43 -1.77 -7.61
N ALA A 48 -10.92 -1.63 -8.84
CA ALA A 48 -11.76 -1.65 -10.04
C ALA A 48 -12.51 -2.98 -10.17
N GLU A 49 -11.83 -4.11 -9.96
CA GLU A 49 -12.44 -5.43 -9.94
C GLU A 49 -13.50 -5.54 -8.83
N PHE A 50 -13.19 -5.06 -7.62
CA PHE A 50 -14.16 -5.05 -6.54
C PHE A 50 -15.43 -4.27 -6.89
N VAL A 51 -15.28 -3.09 -7.49
CA VAL A 51 -16.43 -2.26 -7.93
C VAL A 51 -17.24 -2.98 -9.00
N ALA A 52 -16.60 -3.62 -9.98
CA ALA A 52 -17.27 -4.43 -11.00
C ALA A 52 -18.12 -5.54 -10.36
N GLN A 53 -17.55 -6.30 -9.42
CA GLN A 53 -18.26 -7.37 -8.69
C GLN A 53 -19.44 -6.85 -7.88
N ILE A 54 -19.33 -5.68 -7.25
CA ILE A 54 -20.44 -5.04 -6.53
C ILE A 54 -21.59 -4.68 -7.47
N VAL A 55 -21.26 -4.10 -8.62
CA VAL A 55 -22.25 -3.70 -9.63
C VAL A 55 -22.93 -4.92 -10.24
N ASP A 56 -22.17 -5.91 -10.70
CA ASP A 56 -22.67 -7.10 -11.39
C ASP A 56 -23.58 -7.95 -10.49
N ARG A 57 -23.26 -8.00 -9.20
CA ARG A 57 -24.04 -8.74 -8.20
C ARG A 57 -25.18 -7.93 -7.57
N GLY A 58 -25.29 -6.65 -7.88
CA GLY A 58 -26.30 -5.75 -7.32
C GLY A 58 -26.20 -5.59 -5.81
N LEU A 59 -24.99 -5.66 -5.25
CA LEU A 59 -24.76 -5.61 -3.81
C LEU A 59 -24.97 -4.21 -3.26
N SER A 60 -25.44 -4.13 -2.02
CA SER A 60 -25.62 -2.88 -1.29
C SER A 60 -25.17 -3.04 0.16
N GLY A 61 -24.76 -1.95 0.78
CA GLY A 61 -24.25 -1.95 2.14
C GLY A 61 -22.92 -1.24 2.27
N MET A 62 -22.19 -1.52 3.35
CA MET A 62 -20.89 -0.92 3.63
C MET A 62 -19.78 -1.95 3.46
N PHE A 63 -18.72 -1.60 2.75
CA PHE A 63 -17.65 -2.51 2.35
C PHE A 63 -16.28 -1.95 2.75
N TRP A 64 -15.44 -2.79 3.38
CA TRP A 64 -14.06 -2.51 3.79
C TRP A 64 -13.11 -3.44 3.02
N HIS A 65 -12.84 -3.11 1.78
CA HIS A 65 -12.02 -3.91 0.88
C HIS A 65 -10.55 -3.53 0.97
N GLN A 66 -9.67 -4.51 0.87
CA GLN A 66 -8.21 -4.34 0.97
C GLN A 66 -7.49 -5.47 0.24
N ASN A 67 -6.17 -5.32 0.02
CA ASN A 67 -5.35 -6.40 -0.51
C ASN A 67 -5.36 -7.63 0.42
N ALA A 68 -4.86 -8.77 -0.07
CA ALA A 68 -4.82 -10.02 0.69
C ALA A 68 -3.92 -9.92 1.93
N ASP A 69 -2.88 -9.10 1.88
CA ASP A 69 -1.89 -8.96 2.94
C ASP A 69 -1.80 -7.53 3.45
N TYR A 70 -1.39 -7.38 4.71
CA TYR A 70 -1.02 -6.10 5.26
C TYR A 70 0.35 -5.68 4.75
N MET A 71 0.49 -4.43 4.39
CA MET A 71 1.78 -3.82 4.05
C MET A 71 2.50 -3.34 5.31
N SER A 72 3.79 -3.58 5.42
CA SER A 72 4.69 -2.79 6.27
C SER A 72 5.42 -1.73 5.44
N THR A 73 5.76 -0.60 6.06
CA THR A 73 6.46 0.48 5.34
C THR A 73 7.85 0.04 4.88
N SER A 74 8.56 -0.76 5.68
CA SER A 74 9.89 -1.29 5.30
C SER A 74 9.80 -2.24 4.11
N GLU A 75 8.84 -3.16 4.11
CA GLU A 75 8.59 -4.09 3.02
C GLU A 75 8.27 -3.35 1.71
N ALA A 76 7.36 -2.37 1.78
CA ALA A 76 7.02 -1.54 0.62
C ALA A 76 8.25 -0.83 0.04
N VAL A 77 9.13 -0.28 0.88
CA VAL A 77 10.36 0.40 0.42
C VAL A 77 11.34 -0.59 -0.23
N CYS A 78 11.48 -1.80 0.32
CA CYS A 78 12.32 -2.83 -0.30
C CYS A 78 11.79 -3.22 -1.68
N LEU A 79 10.52 -3.59 -1.77
CA LEU A 79 9.88 -3.99 -3.04
C LEU A 79 9.90 -2.87 -4.09
N LEU A 80 9.64 -1.62 -3.68
CA LEU A 80 9.75 -0.46 -4.56
C LEU A 80 11.19 -0.24 -5.03
N GLY A 81 12.19 -0.51 -4.19
CA GLY A 81 13.60 -0.46 -4.58
C GLY A 81 13.91 -1.53 -5.62
N GLU A 82 13.57 -2.78 -5.35
CA GLU A 82 13.79 -3.91 -6.24
C GLU A 82 13.12 -3.69 -7.61
N ALA A 83 11.87 -3.24 -7.63
CA ALA A 83 11.16 -2.93 -8.87
C ALA A 83 11.81 -1.80 -9.70
N GLN A 84 12.56 -0.90 -9.05
CA GLN A 84 13.31 0.19 -9.70
C GLN A 84 14.79 -0.18 -9.98
N GLY A 85 15.18 -1.45 -9.79
CA GLY A 85 16.58 -1.89 -9.97
C GLY A 85 17.53 -1.42 -8.87
N SER A 86 17.01 -0.98 -7.72
CA SER A 86 17.78 -0.57 -6.55
C SER A 86 17.68 -1.63 -5.44
N SER A 87 18.72 -1.78 -4.63
CA SER A 87 18.69 -2.66 -3.45
C SER A 87 18.61 -1.80 -2.19
N VAL A 88 17.53 -1.98 -1.42
CA VAL A 88 17.34 -1.30 -0.14
C VAL A 88 17.49 -2.28 1.00
N HIS A 89 18.41 -2.02 1.92
CA HIS A 89 18.64 -2.85 3.10
C HIS A 89 17.94 -2.27 4.33
N VAL A 90 17.13 -3.09 4.98
CA VAL A 90 16.47 -2.70 6.25
C VAL A 90 17.45 -2.81 7.41
N ASN A 91 17.65 -1.70 8.13
CA ASN A 91 18.57 -1.63 9.26
C ASN A 91 17.82 -1.39 10.58
N ARG A 92 17.94 -2.36 11.51
CA ARG A 92 17.31 -2.32 12.83
C ARG A 92 17.91 -1.29 13.78
N VAL A 93 19.21 -1.02 13.63
CA VAL A 93 19.91 -0.08 14.52
C VAL A 93 19.45 1.35 14.29
N LEU A 94 19.01 1.68 13.06
CA LEU A 94 18.49 3.01 12.72
C LEU A 94 17.04 3.23 13.20
N SER A 95 16.31 2.16 13.53
CA SER A 95 14.87 2.22 13.87
C SER A 95 14.55 3.14 15.04
N PRO A 96 15.24 3.13 16.20
CA PRO A 96 14.90 4.01 17.31
C PRO A 96 15.14 5.50 16.97
N PHE A 97 16.19 5.81 16.25
CA PHE A 97 16.51 7.18 15.85
C PHE A 97 15.53 7.71 14.81
N ALA A 98 15.20 6.90 13.81
CA ALA A 98 14.23 7.25 12.79
C ALA A 98 12.81 7.40 13.38
N SER A 99 12.40 6.50 14.26
CA SER A 99 11.10 6.57 14.91
C SER A 99 10.97 7.83 15.80
N LEU A 100 12.03 8.22 16.47
CA LEU A 100 12.07 9.43 17.28
C LEU A 100 12.00 10.69 16.41
N ALA A 101 12.83 10.80 15.38
CA ALA A 101 12.86 11.96 14.49
C ALA A 101 11.55 12.16 13.73
N LEU A 102 10.94 11.07 13.26
CA LEU A 102 9.70 11.10 12.48
C LEU A 102 8.43 11.21 13.32
N ARG A 103 8.50 10.92 14.63
CA ARG A 103 7.37 11.08 15.56
C ARG A 103 6.94 12.55 15.72
N PHE A 104 7.86 13.49 15.46
CA PHE A 104 7.59 14.93 15.57
C PHE A 104 7.05 15.55 14.28
N THR A 105 6.95 14.78 13.19
CA THR A 105 6.42 15.26 11.92
C THR A 105 5.10 14.56 11.58
N GLU A 106 4.14 15.29 10.98
CA GLU A 106 2.88 14.67 10.52
C GLU A 106 3.12 13.59 9.46
N ALA A 107 4.06 13.83 8.55
CA ALA A 107 4.45 12.87 7.52
C ALA A 107 5.02 11.59 8.14
N GLY A 108 5.86 11.72 9.17
CA GLY A 108 6.41 10.58 9.92
C GLY A 108 5.32 9.78 10.63
N ARG A 109 4.41 10.43 11.35
CA ARG A 109 3.28 9.73 12.00
C ARG A 109 2.40 8.99 10.99
N LYS A 110 2.15 9.58 9.83
CA LYS A 110 1.39 8.94 8.73
C LYS A 110 2.14 7.76 8.10
N ALA A 111 3.45 7.83 7.98
CA ALA A 111 4.26 6.77 7.38
C ALA A 111 4.52 5.59 8.34
N PHE A 112 4.72 5.87 9.63
CA PHE A 112 5.13 4.87 10.64
C PHE A 112 3.97 4.32 11.49
N GLY A 113 2.80 4.97 11.46
CA GLY A 113 1.62 4.51 12.19
C GLY A 113 0.99 3.26 11.56
N SER A 114 0.39 2.41 12.40
CA SER A 114 -0.48 1.32 11.95
C SER A 114 -1.89 1.85 11.72
N LEU A 115 -2.45 1.51 10.56
CA LEU A 115 -3.84 1.78 10.21
C LEU A 115 -4.33 0.63 9.32
N TYR A 116 -5.14 -0.25 9.88
CA TYR A 116 -5.59 -1.44 9.17
C TYR A 116 -7.01 -1.82 9.55
N TYR A 117 -7.69 -2.47 8.62
CA TYR A 117 -8.95 -3.16 8.83
C TYR A 117 -8.67 -4.63 9.15
N ASP A 118 -9.55 -5.27 9.91
CA ASP A 118 -9.48 -6.72 10.08
C ASP A 118 -9.71 -7.42 8.73
N MET A 119 -8.89 -8.43 8.41
CA MET A 119 -9.03 -9.18 7.16
C MET A 119 -10.38 -9.88 7.05
N ALA A 120 -10.95 -10.33 8.17
CA ALA A 120 -12.24 -11.00 8.21
C ALA A 120 -13.40 -10.14 7.68
N ILE A 121 -13.35 -8.81 7.85
CA ILE A 121 -14.40 -7.92 7.33
C ILE A 121 -14.26 -7.61 5.84
N SER A 122 -13.18 -8.09 5.22
CA SER A 122 -12.89 -7.93 3.79
C SER A 122 -13.14 -9.21 2.99
N ASP A 123 -13.71 -10.24 3.62
CA ASP A 123 -14.12 -11.46 2.96
C ASP A 123 -15.61 -11.36 2.58
N TYR A 124 -15.88 -11.34 1.29
CA TYR A 124 -17.24 -11.21 0.73
C TYR A 124 -17.71 -12.47 0.00
N GLY A 125 -16.97 -13.58 0.11
CA GLY A 125 -17.28 -14.82 -0.59
C GLY A 125 -17.05 -14.78 -2.11
N PHE A 126 -16.35 -13.75 -2.60
CA PHE A 126 -15.85 -13.65 -3.97
C PHE A 126 -14.46 -13.02 -3.98
N ASP A 127 -13.65 -13.44 -4.94
CA ASP A 127 -12.30 -12.90 -5.10
C ASP A 127 -12.34 -11.65 -5.98
N TYR A 128 -11.63 -10.60 -5.55
CA TYR A 128 -11.42 -9.34 -6.26
C TYR A 128 -9.95 -8.94 -6.28
N ARG A 129 -9.10 -9.77 -5.66
CA ARG A 129 -7.67 -9.52 -5.47
C ARG A 129 -6.89 -10.13 -6.62
N THR A 130 -7.07 -9.57 -7.80
CA THR A 130 -6.45 -10.05 -9.04
C THR A 130 -4.92 -10.00 -8.96
N TYR A 131 -4.38 -8.99 -8.27
CA TYR A 131 -2.94 -8.79 -8.15
C TYR A 131 -2.50 -8.86 -6.68
N GLY A 132 -1.48 -9.66 -6.41
CA GLY A 132 -0.78 -9.69 -5.13
C GLY A 132 0.03 -8.41 -4.88
N PHE A 133 0.53 -8.22 -3.65
CA PHE A 133 1.23 -6.99 -3.29
C PHE A 133 2.52 -6.81 -4.10
N GLU A 134 3.38 -7.80 -4.22
CA GLU A 134 4.63 -7.74 -4.98
C GLU A 134 4.38 -7.42 -6.46
N GLU A 135 3.48 -8.16 -7.09
CA GLU A 135 3.13 -7.95 -8.50
C GLU A 135 2.59 -6.55 -8.77
N SER A 136 1.73 -6.06 -7.87
CA SER A 136 1.14 -4.73 -7.99
C SER A 136 2.18 -3.60 -7.82
N ILE A 137 3.25 -3.84 -7.05
CA ILE A 137 4.39 -2.90 -6.96
C ILE A 137 5.17 -2.82 -8.28
N VAL A 138 5.42 -3.97 -8.90
CA VAL A 138 6.10 -4.00 -10.21
C VAL A 138 5.27 -3.26 -11.26
N ARG A 139 3.97 -3.50 -11.31
CA ARG A 139 3.04 -2.77 -12.20
C ARG A 139 3.02 -1.28 -11.91
N TYR A 140 2.95 -0.90 -10.64
CA TYR A 140 2.99 0.50 -10.22
C TYR A 140 4.21 1.26 -10.76
N ILE A 141 5.38 0.62 -10.78
CA ILE A 141 6.61 1.25 -11.30
C ILE A 141 6.59 1.29 -12.83
N ASN A 142 6.29 0.16 -13.49
CA ASN A 142 6.34 0.07 -14.95
C ASN A 142 5.30 0.99 -15.62
N ASP A 143 4.06 0.93 -15.18
CA ASP A 143 2.97 1.73 -15.75
C ASP A 143 3.05 3.21 -15.33
N GLY A 144 3.71 3.49 -14.20
CA GLY A 144 3.96 4.85 -13.73
C GLY A 144 5.05 5.59 -14.51
N GLU A 145 6.01 4.88 -15.11
CA GLU A 145 7.05 5.46 -15.98
C GLU A 145 6.50 5.78 -17.38
N GLU A 146 5.50 5.04 -17.88
CA GLU A 146 4.84 5.33 -19.15
C GLU A 146 3.90 6.56 -19.08
N ALA A 147 3.53 7.00 -17.89
CA ALA A 147 2.59 8.11 -17.68
C ALA A 147 3.27 9.49 -17.49
N LEU A 148 4.60 9.57 -17.61
CA LEU A 148 5.43 10.79 -17.51
C LEU A 148 6.03 11.17 -18.87
#